data_284a68b12702c1873fc97dfc89c72629
#
_entry.id   284a68b12702c1873fc97dfc89c72629
#
_cell.length_a   1.000
_cell.length_b   1.000
_cell.length_c   1.000
_cell.angle_alpha   90.00
_cell.angle_beta   90.00
_cell.angle_gamma   90.00
#
_symmetry.space_group_name_H-M   'P 1'
#
loop_
_entity.id
_entity.type
_entity.pdbx_description
1 polymer ?
#
loop_
_entity_poly.entity_id
_entity_poly.type
_entity_poly.pdbx_seq_one_letter_code
_entity_poly.pdbx_strand_id
1 'polypeptide(L)'
;GVKPDLLLILTVCHAYLRGPRRGAAVGLLAGLLQDLYTGQYLGLNALAKGAVGLAVGALEGKLYREGPHLAVPVAACATLLHELVVLLGLRYLGMPVPFGFALVHVVVPEGVYNAALTTLVYNPYRLLLQRNGRRSAVPR
;
A
#
# COMPACT_ATOMS: atom_id res chain seq x y z
N GLY A 1 6.82 4.29 18.61
CA GLY A 1 5.96 3.15 18.40
C GLY A 1 5.60 2.92 16.93
N VAL A 2 5.26 1.70 16.63
CA VAL A 2 4.84 1.32 15.28
C VAL A 2 3.41 1.80 15.04
N LYS A 3 3.19 2.53 13.95
CA LYS A 3 1.88 3.02 13.57
C LYS A 3 1.42 2.37 12.28
N PRO A 4 0.12 2.08 12.12
CA PRO A 4 -0.39 1.59 10.84
C PRO A 4 -0.24 2.65 9.76
N ASP A 5 0.09 2.22 8.55
CA ASP A 5 0.27 3.11 7.40
C ASP A 5 -1.03 3.15 6.59
N LEU A 6 -1.89 4.12 6.90
CA LEU A 6 -3.18 4.30 6.22
C LEU A 6 -3.02 4.60 4.73
N LEU A 7 -1.98 5.34 4.35
CA LEU A 7 -1.70 5.65 2.94
C LEU A 7 -1.30 4.39 2.18
N LEU A 8 -0.55 3.50 2.80
CA LEU A 8 -0.20 2.20 2.22
C LEU A 8 -1.45 1.33 2.05
N ILE A 9 -2.32 1.28 3.06
CA ILE A 9 -3.58 0.51 3.00
C ILE A 9 -4.47 1.03 1.87
N LEU A 10 -4.61 2.34 1.72
CA LEU A 10 -5.36 2.94 0.62
C LEU A 10 -4.76 2.59 -0.74
N THR A 11 -3.44 2.63 -0.86
CA THR A 11 -2.72 2.23 -2.07
C THR A 11 -3.02 0.77 -2.42
N VAL A 12 -2.92 -0.12 -1.44
CA VAL A 12 -3.18 -1.56 -1.63
C VAL A 12 -4.62 -1.79 -2.07
N CYS A 13 -5.60 -1.20 -1.38
CA CYS A 13 -7.02 -1.36 -1.72
C CYS A 13 -7.32 -0.82 -3.12
N HIS A 14 -6.80 0.35 -3.46
CA HIS A 14 -7.00 0.94 -4.77
C HIS A 14 -6.36 0.12 -5.89
N ALA A 15 -5.12 -0.32 -5.69
CA ALA A 15 -4.40 -1.16 -6.65
C ALA A 15 -5.10 -2.50 -6.87
N TYR A 16 -5.52 -3.14 -5.78
CA TYR A 16 -6.24 -4.42 -5.82
C TYR A 16 -7.55 -4.32 -6.62
N LEU A 17 -8.24 -3.19 -6.51
CA LEU A 17 -9.55 -2.97 -7.13
C LEU A 17 -9.47 -2.34 -8.53
N ARG A 18 -8.40 -1.62 -8.85
CA ARG A 18 -8.32 -0.79 -10.06
C ARG A 18 -7.14 -1.07 -10.99
N GLY A 19 -6.21 -1.94 -10.58
CA GLY A 19 -5.12 -2.38 -11.43
C GLY A 19 -3.80 -1.65 -11.23
N PRO A 20 -2.74 -2.06 -11.98
CA PRO A 20 -1.37 -1.63 -11.70
C PRO A 20 -1.10 -0.15 -12.01
N ARG A 21 -1.64 0.38 -13.09
CA ARG A 21 -1.39 1.79 -13.45
C ARG A 21 -1.97 2.75 -12.44
N ARG A 22 -3.23 2.53 -12.04
CA ARG A 22 -3.92 3.36 -11.05
C ARG A 22 -3.34 3.13 -9.66
N GLY A 23 -3.00 1.89 -9.32
CA GLY A 23 -2.34 1.55 -8.07
C GLY A 23 -0.99 2.23 -7.92
N ALA A 24 -0.16 2.20 -8.97
CA ALA A 24 1.13 2.87 -8.98
C ALA A 24 0.97 4.40 -8.84
N ALA A 25 0.02 4.99 -9.57
CA ALA A 25 -0.23 6.43 -9.50
C ALA A 25 -0.67 6.87 -8.09
N VAL A 26 -1.61 6.15 -7.49
CA VAL A 26 -2.07 6.42 -6.11
C VAL A 26 -0.93 6.22 -5.12
N GLY A 27 -0.13 5.17 -5.29
CA GLY A 27 1.03 4.90 -4.44
C GLY A 27 2.08 6.00 -4.50
N LEU A 28 2.40 6.46 -5.69
CA LEU A 28 3.33 7.57 -5.89
C LEU A 28 2.83 8.84 -5.22
N LEU A 29 1.58 9.20 -5.43
CA LEU A 29 0.98 10.39 -4.83
C LEU A 29 0.90 10.29 -3.31
N ALA A 30 0.44 9.15 -2.79
CA ALA A 30 0.32 8.92 -1.34
C ALA A 30 1.71 8.95 -0.67
N GLY A 31 2.70 8.31 -1.29
CA GLY A 31 4.08 8.32 -0.79
C GLY A 31 4.71 9.70 -0.86
N LEU A 32 4.45 10.44 -1.92
CA LEU A 32 4.94 11.81 -2.06
C LEU A 32 4.34 12.73 -0.98
N LEU A 33 3.03 12.62 -0.72
CA LEU A 33 2.39 13.34 0.38
C LEU A 33 3.02 13.00 1.72
N GLN A 34 3.29 11.73 1.97
CA GLN A 34 3.95 11.29 3.18
C GLN A 34 5.37 11.85 3.29
N ASP A 35 6.15 11.85 2.22
CA ASP A 35 7.50 12.39 2.18
C ASP A 35 7.50 13.90 2.45
N LEU A 36 6.55 14.64 1.90
CA LEU A 36 6.39 16.06 2.14
C LEU A 36 5.98 16.35 3.60
N TYR A 37 5.13 15.50 4.16
CA TYR A 37 4.68 15.63 5.55
C TYR A 37 5.79 15.33 6.55
N THR A 38 6.55 14.25 6.32
CA THR A 38 7.63 13.85 7.24
C THR A 38 8.90 14.66 7.06
N GLY A 39 9.14 15.18 5.85
CA GLY A 39 10.29 16.04 5.57
C GLY A 39 11.65 15.36 5.61
N GLN A 40 11.70 14.03 5.64
CA GLN A 40 12.96 13.29 5.79
C GLN A 40 13.63 12.96 4.45
N TYR A 41 13.08 12.01 3.71
CA TYR A 41 13.67 11.54 2.45
C TYR A 41 12.67 11.68 1.33
N LEU A 42 12.76 12.78 0.59
CA LEU A 42 11.82 13.06 -0.49
C LEU A 42 11.92 12.03 -1.60
N GLY A 43 10.81 11.37 -1.90
CA GLY A 43 10.70 10.38 -2.96
C GLY A 43 10.84 8.93 -2.52
N LEU A 44 11.36 8.65 -1.32
CA LEU A 44 11.57 7.26 -0.87
C LEU A 44 10.25 6.53 -0.63
N ASN A 45 9.33 7.12 0.11
CA ASN A 45 7.98 6.56 0.30
C ASN A 45 7.17 6.57 -0.99
N ALA A 46 7.34 7.59 -1.83
CA ALA A 46 6.71 7.63 -3.14
C ALA A 46 7.12 6.44 -3.99
N LEU A 47 8.43 6.15 -4.07
CA LEU A 47 8.96 5.01 -4.80
C LEU A 47 8.46 3.69 -4.22
N ALA A 48 8.52 3.53 -2.90
CA ALA A 48 8.09 2.32 -2.21
C ALA A 48 6.60 2.05 -2.41
N LYS A 49 5.75 3.04 -2.19
CA LYS A 49 4.29 2.90 -2.37
C LYS A 49 3.90 2.74 -3.85
N GLY A 50 4.62 3.40 -4.75
CA GLY A 50 4.42 3.22 -6.18
C GLY A 50 4.73 1.79 -6.63
N ALA A 51 5.83 1.23 -6.14
CA ALA A 51 6.20 -0.17 -6.41
C ALA A 51 5.17 -1.16 -5.85
N VAL A 52 4.68 -0.91 -4.63
CA VAL A 52 3.60 -1.72 -4.02
C VAL A 52 2.33 -1.63 -4.85
N GLY A 53 1.93 -0.42 -5.26
CA GLY A 53 0.75 -0.21 -6.09
C GLY A 53 0.83 -0.95 -7.42
N LEU A 54 1.99 -0.94 -8.04
CA LEU A 54 2.24 -1.66 -9.29
C LEU A 54 2.14 -3.18 -9.07
N ALA A 55 2.82 -3.71 -8.04
CA ALA A 55 2.85 -5.13 -7.74
C ALA A 55 1.48 -5.68 -7.35
N VAL A 56 0.78 -5.02 -6.44
CA VAL A 56 -0.58 -5.43 -6.01
C VAL A 56 -1.56 -5.29 -7.17
N GLY A 57 -1.47 -4.21 -7.93
CA GLY A 57 -2.33 -3.98 -9.08
C GLY A 57 -2.17 -5.05 -10.16
N ALA A 58 -0.97 -5.60 -10.34
CA ALA A 58 -0.72 -6.68 -11.28
C ALA A 58 -1.48 -7.97 -10.90
N LEU A 59 -1.90 -8.10 -9.64
CA LEU A 59 -2.70 -9.22 -9.17
C LEU A 59 -4.21 -9.01 -9.31
N GLU A 60 -4.66 -7.84 -9.75
CA GLU A 60 -6.08 -7.46 -9.82
C GLU A 60 -6.95 -8.54 -10.46
N GLY A 61 -6.65 -8.95 -11.68
CA GLY A 61 -7.48 -9.88 -12.43
C GLY A 61 -7.51 -11.30 -11.86
N LYS A 62 -6.50 -11.68 -11.08
CA LYS A 62 -6.34 -13.03 -10.53
C LYS A 62 -7.01 -13.20 -9.17
N LEU A 63 -6.85 -12.20 -8.29
CA LEU A 63 -7.30 -12.29 -6.90
C LEU A 63 -8.68 -11.70 -6.67
N TYR A 64 -9.14 -10.80 -7.51
CA TYR A 64 -10.45 -10.15 -7.37
C TYR A 64 -11.61 -11.14 -7.35
N ARG A 65 -11.50 -12.22 -8.12
CA ARG A 65 -12.56 -13.26 -8.22
C ARG A 65 -12.69 -14.12 -6.96
N GLU A 66 -11.65 -14.18 -6.14
CA GLU A 66 -11.60 -15.08 -4.98
C GLU A 66 -12.14 -14.43 -3.70
N GLY A 67 -12.48 -13.15 -3.74
CA GLY A 67 -13.17 -12.45 -2.66
C GLY A 67 -12.29 -11.58 -1.77
N PRO A 68 -12.91 -10.85 -0.82
CA PRO A 68 -12.22 -9.85 0.00
C PRO A 68 -11.27 -10.44 1.05
N HIS A 69 -11.37 -11.72 1.37
CA HIS A 69 -10.51 -12.37 2.36
C HIS A 69 -9.04 -12.42 1.93
N LEU A 70 -8.75 -12.37 0.62
CA LEU A 70 -7.38 -12.31 0.12
C LEU A 70 -6.75 -10.92 0.24
N ALA A 71 -7.53 -9.87 0.47
CA ALA A 71 -7.00 -8.53 0.68
C ALA A 71 -6.08 -8.45 1.91
N VAL A 72 -6.38 -9.22 2.95
CA VAL A 72 -5.60 -9.25 4.20
C VAL A 72 -4.17 -9.78 4.00
N PRO A 73 -3.97 -11.00 3.46
CA PRO A 73 -2.60 -11.48 3.18
C PRO A 73 -1.87 -10.63 2.12
N VAL A 74 -2.60 -10.09 1.15
CA VAL A 74 -2.01 -9.16 0.17
C VAL A 74 -1.49 -7.90 0.85
N ALA A 75 -2.24 -7.34 1.79
CA ALA A 75 -1.82 -6.17 2.55
C ALA A 75 -0.58 -6.47 3.41
N ALA A 76 -0.52 -7.64 4.03
CA ALA A 76 0.66 -8.06 4.78
C ALA A 76 1.90 -8.17 3.89
N CYS A 77 1.78 -8.84 2.74
CA CYS A 77 2.88 -8.94 1.77
C CYS A 77 3.27 -7.57 1.20
N ALA A 78 2.30 -6.71 0.95
CA ALA A 78 2.54 -5.35 0.46
C ALA A 78 3.31 -4.52 1.48
N THR A 79 3.00 -4.65 2.77
CA THR A 79 3.74 -4.00 3.85
C THR A 79 5.20 -4.48 3.88
N LEU A 80 5.42 -5.79 3.75
CA LEU A 80 6.78 -6.33 3.68
C LEU A 80 7.55 -5.77 2.48
N LEU A 81 6.93 -5.70 1.32
CA LEU A 81 7.55 -5.13 0.13
C LEU A 81 7.87 -3.64 0.31
N HIS A 82 6.92 -2.88 0.85
CA HIS A 82 7.11 -1.46 1.13
C HIS A 82 8.31 -1.23 2.06
N GLU A 83 8.31 -1.91 3.20
CA GLU A 83 9.39 -1.77 4.18
C GLU A 83 10.75 -2.22 3.63
N LEU A 84 10.76 -3.29 2.83
CA LEU A 84 11.98 -3.75 2.18
C LEU A 84 12.55 -2.67 1.25
N VAL A 85 11.72 -2.04 0.43
CA VAL A 85 12.14 -0.97 -0.47
C VAL A 85 12.67 0.23 0.33
N VAL A 86 11.99 0.61 1.41
CA VAL A 86 12.42 1.70 2.28
C VAL A 86 13.77 1.38 2.93
N LEU A 87 13.92 0.19 3.51
CA LEU A 87 15.16 -0.22 4.16
C LEU A 87 16.35 -0.27 3.19
N LEU A 88 16.12 -0.80 1.97
CA LEU A 88 17.15 -0.82 0.94
C LEU A 88 17.52 0.59 0.49
N GLY A 89 16.53 1.47 0.35
CA GLY A 89 16.75 2.87 0.01
C GLY A 89 17.57 3.60 1.06
N LEU A 90 17.23 3.43 2.33
CA LEU A 90 17.99 4.01 3.44
C LEU A 90 19.43 3.50 3.49
N ARG A 91 19.61 2.21 3.26
CA ARG A 91 20.96 1.63 3.20
C ARG A 91 21.76 2.20 2.03
N TYR A 92 21.13 2.36 0.88
CA TYR A 92 21.78 2.97 -0.29
C TYR A 92 22.23 4.40 0.00
N LEU A 93 21.45 5.14 0.80
CA LEU A 93 21.78 6.50 1.24
C LEU A 93 22.84 6.55 2.34
N GLY A 94 23.41 5.41 2.72
CA GLY A 94 24.47 5.33 3.71
C GLY A 94 23.99 5.34 5.17
N MET A 95 22.70 5.18 5.40
CA MET A 95 22.15 5.14 6.75
C MET A 95 22.39 3.77 7.38
N PRO A 96 22.90 3.72 8.63
CA PRO A 96 23.09 2.47 9.35
C PRO A 96 21.73 1.91 9.78
N VAL A 97 21.23 0.92 9.07
CA VAL A 97 19.94 0.29 9.37
C VAL A 97 20.18 -1.11 9.93
N PRO A 98 19.78 -1.40 11.18
CA PRO A 98 19.85 -2.76 11.71
C PRO A 98 18.70 -3.60 11.17
N PHE A 99 18.93 -4.31 10.06
CA PHE A 99 17.90 -5.07 9.34
C PHE A 99 17.13 -6.04 10.24
N GLY A 100 17.82 -6.83 11.05
CA GLY A 100 17.18 -7.81 11.92
C GLY A 100 16.24 -7.17 12.94
N PHE A 101 16.68 -6.08 13.54
CA PHE A 101 15.87 -5.34 14.50
C PHE A 101 14.65 -4.70 13.82
N ALA A 102 14.86 -4.05 12.68
CA ALA A 102 13.79 -3.42 11.93
C ALA A 102 12.75 -4.44 11.48
N LEU A 103 13.18 -5.59 10.99
CA LEU A 103 12.27 -6.65 10.54
C LEU A 103 11.32 -7.09 11.65
N VAL A 104 11.85 -7.38 12.82
CA VAL A 104 11.07 -7.92 13.95
C VAL A 104 10.25 -6.84 14.66
N HIS A 105 10.81 -5.66 14.86
CA HIS A 105 10.20 -4.63 15.71
C HIS A 105 9.38 -3.58 14.94
N VAL A 106 9.58 -3.48 13.64
CA VAL A 106 8.84 -2.51 12.80
C VAL A 106 7.99 -3.24 11.76
N VAL A 107 8.60 -4.03 10.92
CA VAL A 107 7.93 -4.62 9.75
C VAL A 107 6.84 -5.60 10.15
N VAL A 108 7.11 -6.51 11.08
CA VAL A 108 6.13 -7.51 11.52
C VAL A 108 4.94 -6.87 12.24
N PRO A 109 5.13 -5.99 13.26
CA PRO A 109 3.99 -5.32 13.90
C PRO A 109 3.19 -4.45 12.92
N GLU A 110 3.85 -3.72 12.05
CA GLU A 110 3.17 -2.89 11.04
C GLU A 110 2.36 -3.74 10.07
N GLY A 111 2.91 -4.86 9.62
CA GLY A 111 2.21 -5.80 8.76
C GLY A 111 0.93 -6.34 9.41
N VAL A 112 0.98 -6.67 10.70
CA VAL A 112 -0.20 -7.10 11.46
C VAL A 112 -1.24 -5.99 11.57
N TYR A 113 -0.82 -4.76 11.92
CA TYR A 113 -1.73 -3.62 11.99
C TYR A 113 -2.36 -3.30 10.64
N ASN A 114 -1.58 -3.27 9.57
CA ASN A 114 -2.08 -3.00 8.23
C ASN A 114 -3.04 -4.08 7.74
N ALA A 115 -2.76 -5.35 8.02
CA ALA A 115 -3.64 -6.46 7.69
C ALA A 115 -4.98 -6.35 8.44
N ALA A 116 -4.94 -6.05 9.73
CA ALA A 116 -6.14 -5.86 10.55
C ALA A 116 -6.99 -4.68 10.05
N LEU A 117 -6.35 -3.55 9.75
CA LEU A 117 -7.06 -2.36 9.24
C LEU A 117 -7.58 -2.55 7.82
N THR A 118 -6.93 -3.37 7.01
CA THR A 118 -7.41 -3.66 5.65
C THR A 118 -8.79 -4.31 5.68
N THR A 119 -9.08 -5.15 6.66
CA THR A 119 -10.42 -5.72 6.81
C THR A 119 -11.49 -4.65 7.05
N LEU A 120 -11.15 -3.57 7.75
CA LEU A 120 -12.07 -2.46 8.02
C LEU A 120 -12.18 -1.48 6.85
N VAL A 121 -11.11 -1.26 6.13
CA VAL A 121 -11.04 -0.26 5.06
C VAL A 121 -11.50 -0.82 3.71
N TYR A 122 -11.25 -2.08 3.43
CA TYR A 122 -11.49 -2.68 2.12
C TYR A 122 -12.96 -2.62 1.70
N ASN A 123 -13.87 -3.06 2.54
CA ASN A 123 -15.30 -3.11 2.21
C ASN A 123 -15.91 -1.72 1.93
N PRO A 124 -15.73 -0.72 2.83
CA PRO A 124 -16.22 0.63 2.55
C PRO A 124 -15.61 1.23 1.29
N TYR A 125 -14.32 1.02 1.07
CA TYR A 125 -13.61 1.55 -0.08
C TYR A 125 -14.12 0.93 -1.38
N ARG A 126 -14.32 -0.38 -1.40
CA ARG A 126 -14.91 -1.11 -2.52
C ARG A 126 -16.30 -0.58 -2.87
N LEU A 127 -17.16 -0.38 -1.87
CA LEU A 127 -18.51 0.15 -2.06
C LEU A 127 -18.46 1.57 -2.63
N LEU A 128 -17.56 2.42 -2.13
CA LEU A 128 -17.38 3.78 -2.62
C LEU A 128 -16.99 3.82 -4.09
N LEU A 129 -16.04 2.97 -4.51
CA LEU A 129 -15.61 2.89 -5.90
C LEU A 129 -16.72 2.36 -6.81
N GLN A 130 -17.52 1.40 -6.36
CA GLN A 130 -18.65 0.88 -7.11
C GLN A 130 -19.73 1.94 -7.33
N ARG A 131 -20.02 2.75 -6.30
CA ARG A 131 -20.98 3.84 -6.43
C ARG A 131 -20.53 4.90 -7.43
N ASN A 132 -19.26 5.26 -7.41
CA ASN A 132 -18.71 6.22 -8.36
C ASN A 132 -18.71 5.67 -9.79
N GLY A 133 -18.39 4.39 -9.97
CA GLY A 133 -18.45 3.71 -11.27
C GLY A 133 -19.85 3.69 -11.86
N ARG A 134 -20.88 3.45 -11.04
CA ARG A 134 -22.28 3.49 -11.49
C ARG A 134 -22.73 4.87 -11.92
N ARG A 135 -22.27 5.93 -11.23
CA ARG A 135 -22.56 7.31 -11.63
C ARG A 135 -21.96 7.67 -12.98
N SER A 136 -20.79 7.12 -13.29
CA SER A 136 -20.13 7.33 -14.58
C SER A 136 -20.76 6.52 -15.72
N ALA A 137 -21.50 5.47 -15.40
CA ALA A 137 -22.11 4.56 -16.37
C ALA A 137 -23.58 4.89 -16.70
N VAL A 138 -24.13 6.01 -16.21
CA VAL A 138 -25.49 6.43 -16.58
C VAL A 138 -25.45 6.93 -18.02
N PRO A 139 -26.13 6.23 -18.94
CA PRO A 139 -26.20 6.68 -20.34
C PRO A 139 -26.95 8.01 -20.41
N ARG A 140 -26.39 8.91 -21.17
CA ARG A 140 -27.06 10.19 -21.47
C ARG A 140 -28.21 9.95 -22.46
#